data_355b15556b907215a835a98fbe12f015
#
_entry.id   355b15556b907215a835a98fbe12f015
#
_cell.length_a   1.000
_cell.length_b   1.000
_cell.length_c   1.000
_cell.angle_alpha   90.00
_cell.angle_beta   90.00
_cell.angle_gamma   90.00
#
_symmetry.space_group_name_H-M   'P 1'
#
loop_
_entity.id
_entity.type
_entity.pdbx_description
1 polymer ?
#
loop_
_entity_poly.entity_id
_entity_poly.type
_entity_poly.pdbx_seq_one_letter_code
_entity_poly.pdbx_strand_id
1 'polypeptide(L)'
;MIYDIIIIGAGASGLAAAISAKQTDRKLNIAALDAMPKVGKKILATGNGRCNLSNLNAAADSYTNPDFVSAALNEFPPERVIEFFRSIGVLCVADGEGRVYPMSNTATSVLDALRSKAERLGVEFMCEKHVDRLEKKNGIFTVGKLAAKKVIICTGGCASASQGSDGSGYGLLKSLGHHITEVYPGLVQLKTKENTKSLKGVRAKANVSLRQGVKPIDNAKGEVLFTDYGLSGISIMDISRSVKNGQYNCFIDTLPRCETDEAERFLLSLDKKTPIENALSGMIPKTLGRYILKRAGINSLTPLGELGKKEITEIIKTAKNLDFTVTGTMGFKNAQISVGGADVTEFNRKTMESKLVKGLFCAGEVLDTDSICGGFNLQWAWASGLVAGRYAATEK
;
A
#
# COMPACT_ATOMS: atom_id res chain seq x y z
N MET A 1 -25.59 -18.07 -22.74
CA MET A 1 -24.34 -18.81 -22.41
C MET A 1 -24.11 -18.65 -20.93
N ILE A 2 -23.74 -19.71 -20.22
CA ILE A 2 -23.38 -19.67 -18.78
C ILE A 2 -21.88 -19.89 -18.70
N TYR A 3 -21.15 -18.93 -18.11
CA TYR A 3 -19.72 -19.08 -17.85
C TYR A 3 -19.49 -20.05 -16.67
N ASP A 4 -18.37 -20.74 -16.69
CA ASP A 4 -17.97 -21.52 -15.52
C ASP A 4 -17.52 -20.58 -14.41
N ILE A 5 -16.73 -19.54 -14.76
CA ILE A 5 -16.25 -18.52 -13.83
C ILE A 5 -16.37 -17.14 -14.47
N ILE A 6 -16.94 -16.18 -13.75
CA ILE A 6 -16.81 -14.74 -14.06
C ILE A 6 -15.93 -14.10 -13.00
N ILE A 7 -14.89 -13.36 -13.45
CA ILE A 7 -14.01 -12.56 -12.61
C ILE A 7 -14.44 -11.09 -12.74
N ILE A 8 -14.74 -10.44 -11.63
CA ILE A 8 -15.12 -9.03 -11.59
C ILE A 8 -13.91 -8.20 -11.14
N GLY A 9 -13.33 -7.43 -12.03
CA GLY A 9 -12.09 -6.70 -11.89
C GLY A 9 -10.90 -7.47 -12.47
N ALA A 10 -10.35 -6.99 -13.59
CA ALA A 10 -9.18 -7.55 -14.26
C ALA A 10 -7.89 -6.79 -13.89
N GLY A 11 -7.73 -6.47 -12.59
CA GLY A 11 -6.52 -5.92 -11.99
C GLY A 11 -5.50 -7.02 -11.67
N ALA A 12 -4.60 -6.75 -10.71
CA ALA A 12 -3.54 -7.68 -10.30
C ALA A 12 -4.11 -9.04 -9.87
N SER A 13 -4.97 -9.08 -8.87
CA SER A 13 -5.55 -10.33 -8.37
C SER A 13 -6.45 -11.02 -9.41
N GLY A 14 -7.21 -10.26 -10.20
CA GLY A 14 -8.08 -10.83 -11.22
C GLY A 14 -7.35 -11.50 -12.37
N LEU A 15 -6.26 -10.89 -12.87
CA LEU A 15 -5.41 -11.50 -13.90
C LEU A 15 -4.71 -12.76 -13.38
N ALA A 16 -4.20 -12.72 -12.14
CA ALA A 16 -3.62 -13.89 -11.49
C ALA A 16 -4.65 -15.03 -11.32
N ALA A 17 -5.87 -14.69 -10.88
CA ALA A 17 -6.97 -15.66 -10.73
C ALA A 17 -7.38 -16.28 -12.07
N ALA A 18 -7.51 -15.47 -13.13
CA ALA A 18 -7.86 -15.95 -14.47
C ALA A 18 -6.82 -16.95 -15.00
N ILE A 19 -5.55 -16.62 -14.88
CA ILE A 19 -4.44 -17.47 -15.32
C ILE A 19 -4.43 -18.76 -14.51
N SER A 20 -4.51 -18.68 -13.19
CA SER A 20 -4.49 -19.84 -12.28
C SER A 20 -5.66 -20.78 -12.55
N ALA A 21 -6.87 -20.25 -12.73
CA ALA A 21 -8.05 -21.06 -13.04
C ALA A 21 -7.88 -21.81 -14.37
N LYS A 22 -7.42 -21.14 -15.41
CA LYS A 22 -7.18 -21.77 -16.73
C LYS A 22 -5.98 -22.74 -16.74
N GLN A 23 -5.00 -22.54 -15.88
CA GLN A 23 -3.91 -23.51 -15.71
C GLN A 23 -4.37 -24.77 -14.98
N THR A 24 -5.36 -24.63 -14.09
CA THR A 24 -5.95 -25.77 -13.35
C THR A 24 -6.88 -26.58 -14.24
N ASP A 25 -7.77 -25.93 -15.00
CA ASP A 25 -8.60 -26.58 -16.01
C ASP A 25 -8.77 -25.68 -17.24
N ARG A 26 -8.11 -26.07 -18.35
CA ARG A 26 -8.13 -25.35 -19.62
C ARG A 26 -9.51 -25.33 -20.29
N LYS A 27 -10.42 -26.24 -19.95
CA LYS A 27 -11.73 -26.35 -20.57
C LYS A 27 -12.74 -25.34 -20.04
N LEU A 28 -12.47 -24.73 -18.88
CA LEU A 28 -13.38 -23.76 -18.28
C LEU A 28 -13.62 -22.56 -19.19
N ASN A 29 -14.88 -22.14 -19.29
CA ASN A 29 -15.25 -20.91 -19.95
C ASN A 29 -15.19 -19.75 -18.94
N ILE A 30 -14.18 -18.87 -19.08
CA ILE A 30 -13.87 -17.80 -18.12
C ILE A 30 -13.95 -16.44 -18.79
N ALA A 31 -14.78 -15.54 -18.21
CA ALA A 31 -14.78 -14.13 -18.56
C ALA A 31 -14.18 -13.29 -17.42
N ALA A 32 -13.37 -12.29 -17.76
CA ALA A 32 -12.87 -11.28 -16.83
C ALA A 32 -13.40 -9.90 -17.23
N LEU A 33 -14.22 -9.32 -16.37
CA LEU A 33 -14.86 -8.03 -16.56
C LEU A 33 -14.02 -6.92 -15.93
N ASP A 34 -13.89 -5.79 -16.62
CA ASP A 34 -13.25 -4.59 -16.07
C ASP A 34 -14.08 -3.35 -16.42
N ALA A 35 -14.25 -2.45 -15.46
CA ALA A 35 -14.94 -1.18 -15.67
C ALA A 35 -14.14 -0.21 -16.55
N MET A 36 -12.82 -0.41 -16.63
CA MET A 36 -11.90 0.45 -17.39
C MET A 36 -11.81 0.01 -18.85
N PRO A 37 -11.39 0.92 -19.77
CA PRO A 37 -11.18 0.59 -21.18
C PRO A 37 -10.08 -0.44 -21.45
N LYS A 38 -9.19 -0.65 -20.47
CA LYS A 38 -8.08 -1.62 -20.53
C LYS A 38 -7.89 -2.27 -19.17
N VAL A 39 -7.63 -3.58 -19.19
CA VAL A 39 -7.33 -4.34 -17.97
C VAL A 39 -6.04 -3.87 -17.29
N GLY A 40 -5.94 -4.07 -15.98
CA GLY A 40 -4.69 -3.88 -15.23
C GLY A 40 -4.21 -2.44 -15.08
N LYS A 41 -5.06 -1.43 -15.27
CA LYS A 41 -4.66 -0.01 -15.30
C LYS A 41 -3.92 0.43 -14.02
N LYS A 42 -4.35 -0.05 -12.83
CA LYS A 42 -3.67 0.29 -11.56
C LYS A 42 -2.26 -0.31 -11.47
N ILE A 43 -1.98 -1.45 -12.12
CA ILE A 43 -0.63 -2.05 -12.14
C ILE A 43 0.39 -1.07 -12.71
N LEU A 44 0.03 -0.32 -13.76
CA LEU A 44 0.93 0.62 -14.44
C LEU A 44 1.41 1.77 -13.55
N ALA A 45 0.66 2.11 -12.50
CA ALA A 45 1.03 3.17 -11.56
C ALA A 45 1.87 2.67 -10.38
N THR A 46 1.94 1.35 -10.15
CA THR A 46 2.65 0.78 -9.00
C THR A 46 4.17 0.96 -9.11
N GLY A 47 4.82 1.15 -7.96
CA GLY A 47 6.27 1.33 -7.90
C GLY A 47 6.78 2.51 -8.75
N ASN A 48 6.00 3.60 -8.87
CA ASN A 48 6.31 4.74 -9.75
C ASN A 48 6.50 4.32 -11.23
N GLY A 49 5.62 3.45 -11.74
CA GLY A 49 5.65 2.93 -13.10
C GLY A 49 6.61 1.75 -13.32
N ARG A 50 7.28 1.27 -12.27
CA ARG A 50 8.22 0.14 -12.34
C ARG A 50 7.62 -1.21 -11.94
N CYS A 51 6.46 -1.20 -11.27
CA CYS A 51 5.81 -2.36 -10.66
C CYS A 51 6.70 -3.06 -9.62
N ASN A 52 6.68 -2.57 -8.37
CA ASN A 52 7.24 -3.30 -7.23
C ASN A 52 6.33 -4.49 -6.91
N LEU A 53 6.55 -5.61 -7.62
CA LEU A 53 5.58 -6.71 -7.67
C LEU A 53 5.60 -7.63 -6.45
N SER A 54 6.65 -7.61 -5.64
CA SER A 54 6.75 -8.43 -4.43
C SER A 54 7.82 -7.88 -3.48
N ASN A 55 7.94 -8.51 -2.32
CA ASN A 55 9.05 -8.32 -1.41
C ASN A 55 9.49 -9.66 -0.85
N LEU A 56 10.80 -9.95 -0.87
CA LEU A 56 11.34 -11.20 -0.33
C LEU A 56 11.08 -11.37 1.18
N ASN A 57 10.84 -10.27 1.88
CA ASN A 57 10.54 -10.26 3.31
C ASN A 57 9.03 -10.35 3.61
N ALA A 58 8.18 -10.60 2.60
CA ALA A 58 6.74 -10.69 2.79
C ALA A 58 6.37 -11.96 3.56
N ALA A 59 6.00 -11.77 4.82
CA ALA A 59 5.51 -12.80 5.73
C ALA A 59 4.11 -12.42 6.25
N ALA A 60 3.39 -13.36 6.83
CA ALA A 60 2.03 -13.10 7.31
C ALA A 60 1.94 -11.94 8.29
N ASP A 61 2.91 -11.81 9.20
CA ASP A 61 2.99 -10.74 10.20
C ASP A 61 3.18 -9.33 9.60
N SER A 62 3.50 -9.27 8.30
CA SER A 62 3.60 -8.00 7.57
C SER A 62 2.23 -7.40 7.22
N TYR A 63 1.14 -8.14 7.42
CA TYR A 63 -0.20 -7.77 6.96
C TYR A 63 -1.18 -7.60 8.12
N THR A 64 -2.21 -6.81 7.87
CA THR A 64 -3.43 -6.85 8.66
C THR A 64 -4.06 -8.24 8.51
N ASN A 65 -4.59 -8.82 9.60
CA ASN A 65 -5.18 -10.17 9.61
C ASN A 65 -4.19 -11.31 9.22
N PRO A 66 -3.04 -11.44 9.92
CA PRO A 66 -1.98 -12.38 9.56
C PRO A 66 -2.44 -13.84 9.49
N ASP A 67 -3.34 -14.28 10.37
CA ASP A 67 -3.90 -15.65 10.35
C ASP A 67 -4.63 -15.98 9.05
N PHE A 68 -5.34 -15.01 8.48
CA PHE A 68 -6.03 -15.17 7.21
C PHE A 68 -5.05 -15.23 6.04
N VAL A 69 -4.11 -14.31 6.03
CA VAL A 69 -3.10 -14.15 4.97
C VAL A 69 -2.14 -15.34 4.90
N SER A 70 -1.82 -15.94 6.05
CA SER A 70 -0.83 -17.02 6.18
C SER A 70 -1.06 -18.17 5.22
N ALA A 71 -2.30 -18.58 5.00
CA ALA A 71 -2.62 -19.72 4.15
C ALA A 71 -2.24 -19.46 2.67
N ALA A 72 -2.57 -18.29 2.15
CA ALA A 72 -2.24 -17.91 0.77
C ALA A 72 -0.74 -17.69 0.59
N LEU A 73 -0.06 -17.06 1.55
CA LEU A 73 1.38 -16.83 1.47
C LEU A 73 2.19 -18.13 1.64
N ASN A 74 1.72 -19.08 2.45
CA ASN A 74 2.38 -20.40 2.55
C ASN A 74 2.28 -21.18 1.23
N GLU A 75 1.20 -20.99 0.48
CA GLU A 75 1.03 -21.63 -0.81
C GLU A 75 1.77 -20.89 -1.93
N PHE A 76 1.72 -19.55 -1.91
CA PHE A 76 2.39 -18.66 -2.87
C PHE A 76 3.26 -17.63 -2.15
N PRO A 77 4.39 -18.08 -1.53
CA PRO A 77 5.38 -17.16 -0.97
C PRO A 77 6.04 -16.33 -2.07
N PRO A 78 6.83 -15.30 -1.72
CA PRO A 78 7.50 -14.44 -2.71
C PRO A 78 8.23 -15.21 -3.81
N GLU A 79 8.93 -16.28 -3.47
CA GLU A 79 9.68 -17.12 -4.42
C GLU A 79 8.76 -17.75 -5.46
N ARG A 80 7.62 -18.29 -5.03
CA ARG A 80 6.63 -18.89 -5.96
C ARG A 80 5.93 -17.84 -6.81
N VAL A 81 5.70 -16.64 -6.31
CA VAL A 81 5.20 -15.53 -7.11
C VAL A 81 6.25 -15.11 -8.15
N ILE A 82 7.53 -15.06 -7.80
CA ILE A 82 8.62 -14.80 -8.74
C ILE A 82 8.69 -15.90 -9.83
N GLU A 83 8.54 -17.16 -9.44
CA GLU A 83 8.49 -18.30 -10.38
C GLU A 83 7.27 -18.19 -11.32
N PHE A 84 6.11 -17.83 -10.79
CA PHE A 84 4.92 -17.56 -11.61
C PHE A 84 5.22 -16.50 -12.67
N PHE A 85 5.80 -15.36 -12.29
CA PHE A 85 6.16 -14.30 -13.23
C PHE A 85 7.19 -14.76 -14.25
N ARG A 86 8.20 -15.52 -13.82
CA ARG A 86 9.18 -16.13 -14.74
C ARG A 86 8.50 -17.05 -15.75
N SER A 87 7.50 -17.84 -15.32
CA SER A 87 6.77 -18.80 -16.19
C SER A 87 5.92 -18.09 -17.28
N ILE A 88 5.62 -16.82 -17.09
CA ILE A 88 4.88 -16.00 -18.06
C ILE A 88 5.78 -15.02 -18.83
N GLY A 89 7.10 -15.09 -18.63
CA GLY A 89 8.08 -14.32 -19.39
C GLY A 89 8.60 -13.04 -18.72
N VAL A 90 8.39 -12.87 -17.41
CA VAL A 90 8.94 -11.75 -16.64
C VAL A 90 10.10 -12.22 -15.77
N LEU A 91 11.31 -11.78 -16.09
CA LEU A 91 12.47 -11.96 -15.22
C LEU A 91 12.41 -10.90 -14.10
N CYS A 92 12.47 -11.36 -12.85
CA CYS A 92 12.40 -10.51 -11.66
C CYS A 92 13.77 -10.37 -11.01
N VAL A 93 14.03 -9.21 -10.42
CA VAL A 93 15.22 -8.88 -9.63
C VAL A 93 14.81 -8.25 -8.31
N ALA A 94 15.55 -8.58 -7.23
CA ALA A 94 15.36 -7.97 -5.92
C ALA A 94 16.43 -6.91 -5.66
N ASP A 95 16.08 -5.83 -4.96
CA ASP A 95 17.03 -4.85 -4.46
C ASP A 95 17.52 -5.20 -3.04
N GLY A 96 18.41 -4.36 -2.49
CA GLY A 96 18.99 -4.57 -1.15
C GLY A 96 17.99 -4.46 0.01
N GLU A 97 16.76 -4.01 -0.23
CA GLU A 97 15.66 -3.97 0.75
C GLU A 97 14.63 -5.10 0.52
N GLY A 98 14.93 -6.03 -0.37
CA GLY A 98 14.07 -7.16 -0.69
C GLY A 98 12.91 -6.83 -1.63
N ARG A 99 12.80 -5.60 -2.14
CA ARG A 99 11.75 -5.21 -3.09
C ARG A 99 12.03 -5.84 -4.45
N VAL A 100 11.01 -6.47 -5.03
CA VAL A 100 11.13 -7.22 -6.28
C VAL A 100 10.52 -6.43 -7.44
N TYR A 101 11.30 -6.26 -8.50
CA TYR A 101 10.91 -5.55 -9.72
C TYR A 101 11.10 -6.44 -10.96
N PRO A 102 10.37 -6.18 -12.06
CA PRO A 102 10.76 -6.77 -13.35
C PRO A 102 12.14 -6.24 -13.76
N MET A 103 12.96 -7.08 -14.37
CA MET A 103 14.30 -6.66 -14.83
C MET A 103 14.26 -5.52 -15.86
N SER A 104 13.17 -5.43 -16.63
CA SER A 104 12.87 -4.30 -17.52
C SER A 104 12.66 -2.98 -16.81
N ASN A 105 12.42 -3.01 -15.50
CA ASN A 105 12.10 -1.86 -14.65
C ASN A 105 10.88 -1.06 -15.12
N THR A 106 9.92 -1.71 -15.81
CA THR A 106 8.66 -1.11 -16.30
C THR A 106 7.45 -1.95 -15.95
N ALA A 107 6.38 -1.31 -15.45
CA ALA A 107 5.12 -1.97 -15.13
C ALA A 107 4.40 -2.51 -16.38
N THR A 108 4.66 -1.92 -17.54
CA THR A 108 4.08 -2.33 -18.82
C THR A 108 4.47 -3.78 -19.15
N SER A 109 5.74 -4.17 -18.95
CA SER A 109 6.20 -5.55 -19.20
C SER A 109 5.44 -6.57 -18.38
N VAL A 110 5.14 -6.24 -17.11
CA VAL A 110 4.38 -7.10 -16.21
C VAL A 110 2.94 -7.26 -16.69
N LEU A 111 2.29 -6.15 -17.02
CA LEU A 111 0.91 -6.17 -17.50
C LEU A 111 0.77 -6.89 -18.84
N ASP A 112 1.66 -6.65 -19.79
CA ASP A 112 1.62 -7.28 -21.11
C ASP A 112 1.83 -8.80 -21.01
N ALA A 113 2.74 -9.24 -20.13
CA ALA A 113 2.96 -10.68 -19.89
C ALA A 113 1.72 -11.35 -19.28
N LEU A 114 1.09 -10.73 -18.28
CA LEU A 114 -0.14 -11.24 -17.65
C LEU A 114 -1.29 -11.30 -18.66
N ARG A 115 -1.54 -10.22 -19.39
CA ARG A 115 -2.61 -10.13 -20.39
C ARG A 115 -2.40 -11.18 -21.50
N SER A 116 -1.22 -11.20 -22.12
CA SER A 116 -0.90 -12.14 -23.19
C SER A 116 -1.01 -13.61 -22.72
N LYS A 117 -0.61 -13.92 -21.48
CA LYS A 117 -0.78 -15.26 -20.93
C LYS A 117 -2.24 -15.64 -20.78
N ALA A 118 -3.08 -14.75 -20.23
CA ALA A 118 -4.50 -14.98 -20.04
C ALA A 118 -5.24 -15.14 -21.38
N GLU A 119 -4.95 -14.28 -22.37
CA GLU A 119 -5.48 -14.36 -23.72
C GLU A 119 -5.13 -15.70 -24.41
N ARG A 120 -3.86 -16.12 -24.33
CA ARG A 120 -3.41 -17.42 -24.88
C ARG A 120 -4.06 -18.64 -24.21
N LEU A 121 -4.47 -18.49 -22.96
CA LEU A 121 -5.23 -19.53 -22.24
C LEU A 121 -6.72 -19.51 -22.57
N GLY A 122 -7.20 -18.53 -23.34
CA GLY A 122 -8.59 -18.39 -23.76
C GLY A 122 -9.48 -17.75 -22.68
N VAL A 123 -8.95 -16.80 -21.91
CA VAL A 123 -9.75 -15.92 -21.04
C VAL A 123 -10.37 -14.83 -21.91
N GLU A 124 -11.69 -14.65 -21.81
CA GLU A 124 -12.42 -13.59 -22.48
C GLU A 124 -12.37 -12.30 -21.64
N PHE A 125 -11.78 -11.24 -22.17
CA PHE A 125 -11.76 -9.93 -21.54
C PHE A 125 -12.92 -9.07 -22.01
N MET A 126 -13.70 -8.54 -21.06
CA MET A 126 -14.81 -7.61 -21.31
C MET A 126 -14.53 -6.30 -20.58
N CYS A 127 -13.91 -5.36 -21.26
CA CYS A 127 -13.65 -4.00 -20.77
C CYS A 127 -14.90 -3.11 -20.87
N GLU A 128 -14.88 -1.96 -20.17
CA GLU A 128 -15.99 -1.01 -20.09
C GLU A 128 -17.30 -1.68 -19.61
N LYS A 129 -17.15 -2.67 -18.72
CA LYS A 129 -18.24 -3.42 -18.11
C LYS A 129 -18.25 -3.19 -16.59
N HIS A 130 -18.96 -2.14 -16.17
CA HIS A 130 -19.26 -1.92 -14.77
C HIS A 130 -20.35 -2.91 -14.33
N VAL A 131 -20.15 -3.55 -13.17
CA VAL A 131 -21.09 -4.51 -12.59
C VAL A 131 -21.78 -3.84 -11.41
N ASP A 132 -23.06 -3.50 -11.57
CA ASP A 132 -23.87 -2.85 -10.53
C ASP A 132 -24.70 -3.85 -9.71
N ARG A 133 -24.91 -5.04 -10.27
CA ARG A 133 -25.77 -6.05 -9.67
C ARG A 133 -25.16 -7.44 -9.76
N LEU A 134 -25.13 -8.09 -8.60
CA LEU A 134 -24.70 -9.48 -8.46
C LEU A 134 -25.73 -10.21 -7.61
N GLU A 135 -26.33 -11.24 -8.16
CA GLU A 135 -27.32 -12.08 -7.46
C GLU A 135 -27.02 -13.53 -7.68
N LYS A 136 -27.48 -14.38 -6.76
CA LYS A 136 -27.42 -15.84 -6.91
C LYS A 136 -28.81 -16.45 -6.73
N LYS A 137 -29.26 -17.19 -7.75
CA LYS A 137 -30.53 -17.94 -7.71
C LYS A 137 -30.31 -19.32 -8.29
N ASN A 138 -30.84 -20.35 -7.64
CA ASN A 138 -30.76 -21.75 -8.08
C ASN A 138 -29.33 -22.21 -8.43
N GLY A 139 -28.34 -21.77 -7.64
CA GLY A 139 -26.94 -22.13 -7.85
C GLY A 139 -26.18 -21.32 -8.91
N ILE A 140 -26.86 -20.47 -9.68
CA ILE A 140 -26.27 -19.65 -10.76
C ILE A 140 -26.21 -18.18 -10.32
N PHE A 141 -25.06 -17.56 -10.58
CA PHE A 141 -24.89 -16.12 -10.42
C PHE A 141 -25.38 -15.37 -11.65
N THR A 142 -26.08 -14.27 -11.42
CA THR A 142 -26.37 -13.26 -12.42
C THR A 142 -25.45 -12.07 -12.20
N VAL A 143 -24.60 -11.76 -13.18
CA VAL A 143 -23.60 -10.68 -13.17
C VAL A 143 -23.99 -9.68 -14.24
N GLY A 144 -24.76 -8.66 -13.89
CA GLY A 144 -25.38 -7.77 -14.90
C GLY A 144 -26.32 -8.58 -15.83
N LYS A 145 -25.92 -8.70 -17.10
CA LYS A 145 -26.66 -9.50 -18.12
C LYS A 145 -26.05 -10.89 -18.36
N LEU A 146 -24.98 -11.24 -17.65
CA LEU A 146 -24.28 -12.50 -17.81
C LEU A 146 -24.66 -13.48 -16.69
N ALA A 147 -24.43 -14.78 -16.95
CA ALA A 147 -24.65 -15.83 -15.96
C ALA A 147 -23.37 -16.65 -15.75
N ALA A 148 -23.10 -17.06 -14.51
CA ALA A 148 -21.96 -17.88 -14.16
C ALA A 148 -22.25 -18.88 -13.05
N LYS A 149 -21.54 -20.02 -13.05
CA LYS A 149 -21.57 -20.97 -11.95
C LYS A 149 -20.84 -20.45 -10.73
N LYS A 150 -19.73 -19.75 -10.93
CA LYS A 150 -18.89 -19.18 -9.88
C LYS A 150 -18.47 -17.75 -10.23
N VAL A 151 -18.19 -16.96 -9.20
CA VAL A 151 -17.74 -15.57 -9.34
C VAL A 151 -16.51 -15.34 -8.45
N ILE A 152 -15.51 -14.63 -8.97
CA ILE A 152 -14.37 -14.14 -8.21
C ILE A 152 -14.39 -12.61 -8.22
N ILE A 153 -14.53 -11.98 -7.05
CA ILE A 153 -14.49 -10.51 -6.92
C ILE A 153 -13.05 -10.06 -6.69
N CYS A 154 -12.53 -9.27 -7.62
CA CYS A 154 -11.16 -8.76 -7.68
C CYS A 154 -11.11 -7.25 -7.95
N THR A 155 -12.12 -6.51 -7.48
CA THR A 155 -12.36 -5.09 -7.81
C THR A 155 -11.38 -4.11 -7.18
N GLY A 156 -10.54 -4.57 -6.24
CA GLY A 156 -9.73 -3.67 -5.41
C GLY A 156 -10.57 -2.93 -4.36
N GLY A 157 -9.99 -1.90 -3.76
CA GLY A 157 -10.64 -1.06 -2.76
C GLY A 157 -11.16 0.27 -3.33
N CYS A 158 -11.00 1.37 -2.55
CA CYS A 158 -11.41 2.74 -2.92
C CYS A 158 -10.22 3.61 -3.39
N ALA A 159 -8.99 3.12 -3.29
CA ALA A 159 -7.81 3.90 -3.61
C ALA A 159 -7.54 3.93 -5.12
N SER A 160 -7.39 5.15 -5.67
CA SER A 160 -7.15 5.40 -7.11
C SER A 160 -8.36 5.04 -8.00
N ALA A 161 -9.53 5.58 -7.71
CA ALA A 161 -10.77 5.37 -8.47
C ALA A 161 -10.62 5.62 -9.98
N SER A 162 -9.81 6.60 -10.39
CA SER A 162 -9.50 6.86 -11.81
C SER A 162 -8.78 5.70 -12.52
N GLN A 163 -8.32 4.71 -11.77
CA GLN A 163 -7.66 3.50 -12.26
C GLN A 163 -8.51 2.24 -12.07
N GLY A 164 -9.79 2.39 -11.71
CA GLY A 164 -10.77 1.31 -11.59
C GLY A 164 -10.96 0.75 -10.17
N SER A 165 -10.30 1.34 -9.15
CA SER A 165 -10.45 0.94 -7.74
C SER A 165 -11.33 1.97 -7.02
N ASP A 166 -12.65 1.85 -7.21
CA ASP A 166 -13.66 2.85 -6.82
C ASP A 166 -14.56 2.42 -5.63
N GLY A 167 -14.33 1.21 -5.09
CA GLY A 167 -15.12 0.65 -4.00
C GLY A 167 -16.42 -0.03 -4.43
N SER A 168 -16.72 -0.11 -5.72
CA SER A 168 -17.96 -0.73 -6.23
C SER A 168 -18.15 -2.19 -5.79
N GLY A 169 -17.06 -2.94 -5.66
CA GLY A 169 -17.10 -4.33 -5.17
C GLY A 169 -17.67 -4.49 -3.76
N TYR A 170 -17.52 -3.49 -2.91
CA TYR A 170 -18.10 -3.51 -1.57
C TYR A 170 -19.64 -3.50 -1.60
N GLY A 171 -20.23 -2.77 -2.55
CA GLY A 171 -21.68 -2.78 -2.78
C GLY A 171 -22.19 -4.15 -3.20
N LEU A 172 -21.47 -4.83 -4.09
CA LEU A 172 -21.79 -6.19 -4.55
C LEU A 172 -21.74 -7.20 -3.39
N LEU A 173 -20.72 -7.12 -2.56
CA LEU A 173 -20.56 -8.00 -1.39
C LEU A 173 -21.63 -7.76 -0.33
N LYS A 174 -21.94 -6.48 -0.02
CA LYS A 174 -23.06 -6.12 0.88
C LYS A 174 -24.40 -6.67 0.40
N SER A 175 -24.68 -6.64 -0.90
CA SER A 175 -25.92 -7.18 -1.46
C SER A 175 -26.06 -8.70 -1.31
N LEU A 176 -24.94 -9.39 -1.08
CA LEU A 176 -24.86 -10.81 -0.83
C LEU A 176 -24.75 -11.16 0.67
N GLY A 177 -24.89 -10.16 1.55
CA GLY A 177 -24.90 -10.32 3.01
C GLY A 177 -23.54 -10.23 3.69
N HIS A 178 -22.48 -9.87 2.96
CA HIS A 178 -21.15 -9.69 3.55
C HIS A 178 -21.01 -8.38 4.32
N HIS A 179 -20.30 -8.45 5.43
CA HIS A 179 -19.87 -7.27 6.19
C HIS A 179 -18.67 -6.61 5.53
N ILE A 180 -18.71 -5.29 5.46
CA ILE A 180 -17.58 -4.47 5.04
C ILE A 180 -17.13 -3.62 6.23
N THR A 181 -15.91 -3.80 6.68
CA THR A 181 -15.30 -3.02 7.75
C THR A 181 -15.17 -1.56 7.34
N GLU A 182 -14.91 -0.67 8.28
CA GLU A 182 -14.73 0.75 7.96
C GLU A 182 -13.49 0.94 7.08
N VAL A 183 -13.66 1.67 5.97
CA VAL A 183 -12.60 1.80 4.95
C VAL A 183 -11.95 3.17 5.02
N TYR A 184 -10.63 3.20 5.13
CA TYR A 184 -9.80 4.40 5.21
C TYR A 184 -8.74 4.44 4.10
N PRO A 185 -8.28 5.64 3.68
CA PRO A 185 -7.15 5.75 2.77
C PRO A 185 -5.84 5.38 3.48
N GLY A 186 -5.09 4.44 2.94
CA GLY A 186 -3.78 4.01 3.43
C GLY A 186 -2.65 4.27 2.44
N LEU A 187 -1.42 4.27 2.93
CA LEU A 187 -0.22 4.65 2.18
C LEU A 187 -0.43 5.99 1.46
N VAL A 188 -0.73 7.01 2.24
CA VAL A 188 -1.15 8.32 1.79
C VAL A 188 -0.45 9.43 2.57
N GLN A 189 -0.29 10.59 1.97
CA GLN A 189 0.31 11.75 2.61
C GLN A 189 -0.58 12.30 3.73
N LEU A 190 0.04 12.87 4.76
CA LEU A 190 -0.62 13.50 5.90
C LEU A 190 -0.64 15.02 5.75
N LYS A 191 -1.79 15.61 6.04
CA LYS A 191 -1.95 17.07 6.22
C LYS A 191 -1.59 17.46 7.63
N THR A 192 -0.93 18.58 7.81
CA THR A 192 -0.55 19.10 9.13
C THR A 192 -1.13 20.49 9.38
N LYS A 193 -1.32 20.84 10.66
CA LYS A 193 -1.72 22.16 11.08
C LYS A 193 -0.58 23.17 10.89
N GLU A 194 0.65 22.74 11.14
CA GLU A 194 1.85 23.56 11.04
C GLU A 194 2.16 23.87 9.58
N ASN A 195 2.63 25.11 9.35
CA ASN A 195 3.01 25.55 8.01
C ASN A 195 4.37 24.96 7.62
N THR A 196 4.33 24.06 6.65
CA THR A 196 5.52 23.35 6.10
C THR A 196 5.98 23.90 4.75
N LYS A 197 5.41 25.00 4.24
CA LYS A 197 5.74 25.58 2.92
C LYS A 197 7.22 25.86 2.73
N SER A 198 7.90 26.36 3.77
CA SER A 198 9.34 26.63 3.74
C SER A 198 10.20 25.36 3.64
N LEU A 199 9.63 24.20 3.93
CA LEU A 199 10.28 22.90 3.85
C LEU A 199 9.94 22.13 2.56
N LYS A 200 9.14 22.69 1.65
CA LYS A 200 8.71 22.00 0.43
C LYS A 200 9.90 21.42 -0.33
N GLY A 201 9.84 20.10 -0.57
CA GLY A 201 10.87 19.33 -1.28
C GLY A 201 12.05 18.86 -0.42
N VAL A 202 12.13 19.28 0.85
CA VAL A 202 13.18 18.81 1.77
C VAL A 202 12.92 17.35 2.11
N ARG A 203 13.98 16.55 2.07
CA ARG A 203 13.98 15.12 2.43
C ARG A 203 14.91 14.89 3.60
N ALA A 204 14.52 14.05 4.53
CA ALA A 204 15.35 13.63 5.66
C ALA A 204 15.12 12.15 5.97
N LYS A 205 16.18 11.41 6.30
CA LYS A 205 16.04 10.09 6.95
C LYS A 205 15.67 10.33 8.41
N ALA A 206 14.62 9.69 8.87
CA ALA A 206 14.05 9.93 10.20
C ALA A 206 13.46 8.67 10.81
N ASN A 207 13.34 8.69 12.14
CA ASN A 207 12.36 7.85 12.83
C ASN A 207 11.08 8.66 13.02
N VAL A 208 9.94 8.05 12.74
CA VAL A 208 8.63 8.70 12.82
C VAL A 208 7.77 7.94 13.83
N SER A 209 7.07 8.66 14.70
CA SER A 209 6.09 8.05 15.59
C SER A 209 4.76 8.81 15.53
N LEU A 210 3.66 8.05 15.41
CA LEU A 210 2.29 8.56 15.44
C LEU A 210 1.71 8.34 16.83
N ARG A 211 1.10 9.36 17.42
CA ARG A 211 0.48 9.29 18.75
C ARG A 211 -0.92 9.88 18.74
N GLN A 212 -1.76 9.36 19.62
CA GLN A 212 -3.07 9.94 19.95
C GLN A 212 -3.04 10.35 21.43
N GLY A 213 -2.88 11.65 21.68
CA GLY A 213 -2.48 12.13 22.99
C GLY A 213 -1.12 11.57 23.41
N VAL A 214 -1.07 10.89 24.54
CA VAL A 214 0.16 10.23 25.05
C VAL A 214 0.32 8.79 24.55
N LYS A 215 -0.73 8.21 23.96
CA LYS A 215 -0.72 6.81 23.51
C LYS A 215 0.04 6.67 22.18
N PRO A 216 1.12 5.85 22.12
CA PRO A 216 1.74 5.50 20.85
C PRO A 216 0.77 4.65 20.03
N ILE A 217 0.64 4.97 18.75
CA ILE A 217 -0.25 4.27 17.81
C ILE A 217 0.57 3.47 16.80
N ASP A 218 1.59 4.11 16.20
CA ASP A 218 2.39 3.49 15.15
C ASP A 218 3.77 4.14 15.07
N ASN A 219 4.72 3.48 14.45
CA ASN A 219 6.06 4.01 14.19
C ASN A 219 6.61 3.46 12.88
N ALA A 220 7.46 4.25 12.23
CA ALA A 220 8.18 3.85 11.03
C ALA A 220 9.56 4.50 10.96
N LYS A 221 10.47 3.89 10.19
CA LYS A 221 11.80 4.41 9.91
C LYS A 221 11.94 4.57 8.41
N GLY A 222 12.51 5.68 7.97
CA GLY A 222 12.74 5.88 6.55
C GLY A 222 12.83 7.34 6.15
N GLU A 223 12.60 7.61 4.87
CA GLU A 223 12.60 8.95 4.34
C GLU A 223 11.28 9.66 4.64
N VAL A 224 11.36 10.85 5.20
CA VAL A 224 10.30 11.85 5.28
C VAL A 224 10.52 12.89 4.19
N LEU A 225 9.49 13.21 3.43
CA LEU A 225 9.44 14.30 2.46
C LEU A 225 8.48 15.37 2.97
N PHE A 226 9.00 16.56 3.22
CA PHE A 226 8.18 17.72 3.57
C PHE A 226 7.55 18.33 2.31
N THR A 227 6.27 18.68 2.40
CA THR A 227 5.49 19.26 1.30
C THR A 227 4.87 20.59 1.77
N ASP A 228 4.18 21.28 0.86
CA ASP A 228 3.48 22.53 1.22
C ASP A 228 2.18 22.31 2.01
N TYR A 229 1.65 21.09 2.03
CA TYR A 229 0.43 20.71 2.76
C TYR A 229 0.71 19.86 4.01
N GLY A 230 1.95 19.45 4.25
CA GLY A 230 2.31 18.60 5.39
C GLY A 230 3.43 17.60 5.05
N LEU A 231 3.20 16.32 5.32
CA LEU A 231 4.21 15.28 5.35
C LEU A 231 3.95 14.18 4.32
N SER A 232 5.00 13.66 3.72
CA SER A 232 5.03 12.57 2.76
C SER A 232 6.30 11.72 2.95
N GLY A 233 6.58 10.81 2.05
CA GLY A 233 7.71 9.87 2.14
C GLY A 233 7.27 8.52 2.70
N ILE A 234 8.12 7.51 2.53
CA ILE A 234 7.76 6.11 2.82
C ILE A 234 7.33 5.94 4.28
N SER A 235 8.09 6.48 5.23
CA SER A 235 7.77 6.36 6.66
C SER A 235 6.44 7.03 7.04
N ILE A 236 6.09 8.16 6.41
CA ILE A 236 4.81 8.83 6.63
C ILE A 236 3.66 8.03 6.00
N MET A 237 3.87 7.49 4.81
CA MET A 237 2.86 6.68 4.14
C MET A 237 2.57 5.40 4.94
N ASP A 238 3.59 4.75 5.49
CA ASP A 238 3.41 3.55 6.29
C ASP A 238 2.57 3.82 7.55
N ILE A 239 2.87 4.86 8.34
CA ILE A 239 2.09 5.19 9.53
C ILE A 239 0.68 5.75 9.20
N SER A 240 0.46 6.23 7.98
CA SER A 240 -0.84 6.75 7.56
C SER A 240 -1.96 5.70 7.59
N ARG A 241 -1.61 4.42 7.52
CA ARG A 241 -2.54 3.28 7.67
C ARG A 241 -3.24 3.28 9.04
N SER A 242 -2.58 3.82 10.03
CA SER A 242 -3.08 3.92 11.40
C SER A 242 -3.85 5.22 11.68
N VAL A 243 -3.94 6.14 10.70
CA VAL A 243 -4.70 7.39 10.82
C VAL A 243 -6.15 7.14 10.43
N LYS A 244 -6.98 6.97 11.45
CA LYS A 244 -8.45 6.86 11.36
C LYS A 244 -9.11 8.14 11.84
N ASN A 245 -10.36 8.06 12.27
CA ASN A 245 -11.03 9.19 12.92
C ASN A 245 -10.35 9.56 14.25
N GLY A 246 -10.03 10.84 14.45
CA GLY A 246 -9.40 11.32 15.67
C GLY A 246 -8.32 12.37 15.44
N GLN A 247 -7.75 12.85 16.55
CA GLN A 247 -6.62 13.79 16.52
C GLN A 247 -5.33 13.04 16.77
N TYR A 248 -4.35 13.25 15.92
CA TYR A 248 -3.05 12.60 16.00
C TYR A 248 -1.93 13.63 15.97
N ASN A 249 -0.82 13.31 16.60
CA ASN A 249 0.45 14.01 16.48
C ASN A 249 1.51 13.08 15.86
N CYS A 250 2.21 13.61 14.87
CA CYS A 250 3.33 12.95 14.24
C CYS A 250 4.63 13.57 14.78
N PHE A 251 5.49 12.76 15.36
CA PHE A 251 6.79 13.17 15.88
C PHE A 251 7.89 12.60 14.98
N ILE A 252 8.85 13.45 14.64
CA ILE A 252 9.92 13.13 13.69
C ILE A 252 11.26 13.33 14.38
N ASP A 253 12.02 12.24 14.59
CA ASP A 253 13.42 12.30 14.95
C ASP A 253 14.26 12.46 13.67
N THR A 254 14.77 13.66 13.44
CA THR A 254 15.57 14.00 12.26
C THR A 254 17.05 13.62 12.42
N LEU A 255 17.45 13.10 13.56
CA LEU A 255 18.79 12.62 13.90
C LEU A 255 18.78 11.15 14.38
N PRO A 256 18.22 10.21 13.59
CA PRO A 256 17.92 8.84 14.05
C PRO A 256 19.17 7.99 14.28
N ARG A 257 20.35 8.46 13.87
CA ARG A 257 21.63 7.75 13.98
C ARG A 257 22.60 8.43 14.94
N CYS A 258 22.15 9.46 15.66
CA CYS A 258 22.97 10.26 16.57
C CYS A 258 22.28 10.38 17.91
N GLU A 259 22.96 10.03 18.98
CA GLU A 259 22.46 10.22 20.34
C GLU A 259 22.49 11.70 20.72
N THR A 260 21.61 12.09 21.66
CA THR A 260 21.50 13.49 22.11
C THR A 260 22.85 14.06 22.56
N ASP A 261 23.55 13.33 23.43
CA ASP A 261 24.83 13.77 23.97
C ASP A 261 25.94 13.85 22.92
N GLU A 262 25.86 13.02 21.89
CA GLU A 262 26.77 13.04 20.74
C GLU A 262 26.57 14.31 19.91
N ALA A 263 25.30 14.61 19.61
CA ALA A 263 24.93 15.82 18.85
C ALA A 263 25.34 17.10 19.60
N GLU A 264 25.11 17.15 20.93
CA GLU A 264 25.52 18.26 21.77
C GLU A 264 27.03 18.43 21.78
N ARG A 265 27.80 17.36 22.00
CA ARG A 265 29.27 17.40 21.98
C ARG A 265 29.80 17.83 20.63
N PHE A 266 29.21 17.36 19.55
CA PHE A 266 29.60 17.80 18.20
C PHE A 266 29.44 19.30 18.04
N LEU A 267 28.28 19.89 18.38
CA LEU A 267 28.07 21.35 18.28
C LEU A 267 29.05 22.12 19.16
N LEU A 268 29.28 21.67 20.39
CA LEU A 268 30.20 22.32 21.34
C LEU A 268 31.66 22.23 20.90
N SER A 269 32.04 21.31 20.03
CA SER A 269 33.41 21.14 19.51
C SER A 269 33.75 22.10 18.36
N LEU A 270 32.75 22.74 17.76
CA LEU A 270 32.93 23.62 16.61
C LEU A 270 33.40 24.99 17.02
N ASP A 271 33.94 25.76 16.05
CA ASP A 271 34.36 27.16 16.27
C ASP A 271 33.18 28.00 16.80
N LYS A 272 33.40 28.66 17.90
CA LYS A 272 32.41 29.49 18.60
C LYS A 272 31.85 30.64 17.78
N LYS A 273 32.56 31.07 16.73
CA LYS A 273 32.12 32.12 15.79
C LYS A 273 31.17 31.57 14.71
N THR A 274 31.03 30.23 14.59
CA THR A 274 30.19 29.62 13.58
C THR A 274 28.69 29.89 13.86
N PRO A 275 27.93 30.47 12.89
CA PRO A 275 26.47 30.59 13.06
C PRO A 275 25.82 29.24 13.23
N ILE A 276 24.84 29.14 14.13
CA ILE A 276 24.19 27.84 14.49
C ILE A 276 23.57 27.15 13.28
N GLU A 277 23.02 27.88 12.29
CA GLU A 277 22.50 27.26 11.08
C GLU A 277 23.55 26.52 10.26
N ASN A 278 24.79 27.05 10.24
CA ASN A 278 25.90 26.42 9.53
C ASN A 278 26.41 25.20 10.31
N ALA A 279 26.46 25.29 11.64
CA ALA A 279 26.81 24.15 12.50
C ALA A 279 25.82 22.97 12.32
N LEU A 280 24.52 23.24 12.33
CA LEU A 280 23.48 22.24 12.10
C LEU A 280 23.51 21.62 10.70
N SER A 281 23.98 22.37 9.69
CA SER A 281 24.03 21.86 8.30
C SER A 281 24.98 20.67 8.12
N GLY A 282 25.87 20.43 9.06
CA GLY A 282 26.71 19.21 9.12
C GLY A 282 25.96 17.96 9.59
N MET A 283 24.74 18.09 10.14
CA MET A 283 23.95 16.98 10.68
C MET A 283 22.63 16.80 9.92
N ILE A 284 21.97 17.89 9.53
CA ILE A 284 20.64 17.90 8.88
C ILE A 284 20.60 18.88 7.71
N PRO A 285 19.70 18.71 6.73
CA PRO A 285 19.56 19.67 5.63
C PRO A 285 19.36 21.11 6.14
N LYS A 286 20.10 22.07 5.59
CA LYS A 286 20.14 23.47 6.09
C LYS A 286 18.74 24.09 6.25
N THR A 287 17.85 23.89 5.29
CA THR A 287 16.47 24.41 5.35
C THR A 287 15.68 23.81 6.53
N LEU A 288 15.87 22.50 6.81
CA LEU A 288 15.26 21.85 7.95
C LEU A 288 15.87 22.37 9.27
N GLY A 289 17.18 22.58 9.30
CA GLY A 289 17.88 23.19 10.45
C GLY A 289 17.31 24.57 10.81
N ARG A 290 17.10 25.45 9.82
CA ARG A 290 16.47 26.77 10.03
C ARG A 290 15.06 26.64 10.58
N TYR A 291 14.28 25.68 10.11
CA TYR A 291 12.93 25.41 10.62
C TYR A 291 12.96 24.97 12.09
N ILE A 292 13.87 24.05 12.44
CA ILE A 292 14.07 23.58 13.82
C ILE A 292 14.50 24.73 14.73
N LEU A 293 15.46 25.56 14.33
CA LEU A 293 15.89 26.74 15.07
C LEU A 293 14.74 27.70 15.34
N LYS A 294 13.91 27.97 14.32
CA LYS A 294 12.70 28.78 14.47
C LYS A 294 11.72 28.17 15.49
N ARG A 295 11.55 26.85 15.48
CA ARG A 295 10.68 26.13 16.43
C ARG A 295 11.25 26.18 17.85
N ALA A 296 12.58 26.13 18.01
CA ALA A 296 13.28 26.28 19.28
C ALA A 296 13.38 27.74 19.77
N GLY A 297 12.91 28.72 18.98
CA GLY A 297 12.99 30.14 19.34
C GLY A 297 14.39 30.75 19.20
N ILE A 298 15.29 30.14 18.42
CA ILE A 298 16.69 30.56 18.26
C ILE A 298 16.88 31.25 16.90
N ASN A 299 17.57 32.38 16.91
CA ASN A 299 17.97 33.05 15.67
C ASN A 299 19.03 32.22 14.94
N SER A 300 18.81 31.93 13.66
CA SER A 300 19.68 31.05 12.86
C SER A 300 21.10 31.60 12.66
N LEU A 301 21.31 32.89 12.77
CA LEU A 301 22.60 33.56 12.63
C LEU A 301 23.37 33.71 13.93
N THR A 302 22.79 33.32 15.09
CA THR A 302 23.49 33.41 16.37
C THR A 302 24.75 32.54 16.35
N PRO A 303 25.91 33.11 16.71
CA PRO A 303 27.17 32.38 16.86
C PRO A 303 27.05 31.32 17.96
N LEU A 304 27.65 30.14 17.78
CA LEU A 304 27.64 29.04 18.77
C LEU A 304 28.13 29.48 20.14
N GLY A 305 29.11 30.37 20.21
CA GLY A 305 29.68 30.88 21.46
C GLY A 305 28.75 31.75 22.28
N GLU A 306 27.66 32.23 21.71
CA GLU A 306 26.60 33.02 22.39
C GLU A 306 25.47 32.14 22.92
N LEU A 307 25.44 30.86 22.53
CA LEU A 307 24.41 29.92 22.98
C LEU A 307 24.87 29.19 24.27
N GLY A 308 24.00 29.21 25.26
CA GLY A 308 24.20 28.42 26.47
C GLY A 308 23.87 26.94 26.28
N LYS A 309 24.32 26.11 27.23
CA LYS A 309 24.06 24.65 27.20
C LYS A 309 22.56 24.32 27.07
N LYS A 310 21.69 25.08 27.74
CA LYS A 310 20.23 24.88 27.71
C LYS A 310 19.66 25.10 26.30
N GLU A 311 20.13 26.10 25.58
CA GLU A 311 19.69 26.41 24.23
C GLU A 311 20.15 25.33 23.23
N ILE A 312 21.39 24.86 23.35
CA ILE A 312 21.90 23.74 22.54
C ILE A 312 21.09 22.47 22.78
N THR A 313 20.84 22.14 24.06
CA THR A 313 19.98 20.99 24.41
C THR A 313 18.58 21.13 23.82
N GLU A 314 17.97 22.32 23.84
CA GLU A 314 16.63 22.57 23.30
C GLU A 314 16.61 22.41 21.77
N ILE A 315 17.64 22.88 21.06
CA ILE A 315 17.79 22.68 19.60
C ILE A 315 17.82 21.19 19.29
N ILE A 316 18.64 20.41 19.99
CA ILE A 316 18.76 18.97 19.75
C ILE A 316 17.49 18.21 20.12
N LYS A 317 16.83 18.56 21.24
CA LYS A 317 15.53 17.99 21.61
C LYS A 317 14.48 18.26 20.52
N THR A 318 14.42 19.49 20.00
CA THR A 318 13.50 19.85 18.91
C THR A 318 13.81 19.07 17.65
N ALA A 319 15.09 18.88 17.31
CA ALA A 319 15.50 18.09 16.15
C ALA A 319 15.16 16.60 16.28
N LYS A 320 15.23 16.05 17.49
CA LYS A 320 14.89 14.65 17.76
C LYS A 320 13.42 14.39 18.03
N ASN A 321 12.61 15.42 18.23
CA ASN A 321 11.19 15.30 18.53
C ASN A 321 10.37 16.42 17.86
N LEU A 322 10.61 16.61 16.55
CA LEU A 322 9.90 17.64 15.77
C LEU A 322 8.45 17.20 15.55
N ASP A 323 7.51 17.90 16.19
CA ASP A 323 6.10 17.55 16.23
C ASP A 323 5.25 18.27 15.18
N PHE A 324 4.25 17.54 14.67
CA PHE A 324 3.24 18.02 13.74
C PHE A 324 1.86 17.51 14.13
N THR A 325 0.88 18.40 14.21
CA THR A 325 -0.52 18.04 14.43
C THR A 325 -1.13 17.56 13.11
N VAL A 326 -1.52 16.30 13.06
CA VAL A 326 -2.15 15.71 11.88
C VAL A 326 -3.61 16.16 11.81
N THR A 327 -4.00 16.83 10.72
CA THR A 327 -5.36 17.32 10.47
C THR A 327 -6.15 16.40 9.53
N GLY A 328 -5.52 15.33 9.01
CA GLY A 328 -6.11 14.35 8.13
C GLY A 328 -5.13 13.83 7.09
N THR A 329 -5.66 13.10 6.13
CA THR A 329 -4.90 12.55 4.99
C THR A 329 -5.25 13.30 3.70
N MET A 330 -4.49 13.04 2.63
CA MET A 330 -4.83 13.53 1.28
C MET A 330 -5.98 12.75 0.62
N GLY A 331 -6.59 11.79 1.33
CA GLY A 331 -7.76 11.03 0.91
C GLY A 331 -7.50 9.98 -0.18
N PHE A 332 -8.54 9.24 -0.55
CA PHE A 332 -8.46 8.10 -1.47
C PHE A 332 -7.89 8.43 -2.87
N LYS A 333 -8.07 9.66 -3.35
CA LYS A 333 -7.51 10.10 -4.64
C LYS A 333 -5.98 9.97 -4.68
N ASN A 334 -5.32 10.16 -3.54
CA ASN A 334 -3.87 10.14 -3.41
C ASN A 334 -3.35 8.90 -2.66
N ALA A 335 -4.25 8.07 -2.14
CA ALA A 335 -3.90 6.84 -1.45
C ALA A 335 -3.45 5.76 -2.44
N GLN A 336 -2.49 4.93 -2.02
CA GLN A 336 -2.07 3.77 -2.81
C GLN A 336 -2.96 2.56 -2.54
N ILE A 337 -3.48 2.44 -1.30
CA ILE A 337 -4.32 1.33 -0.86
C ILE A 337 -5.51 1.83 -0.04
N SER A 338 -6.47 0.93 0.15
CA SER A 338 -7.53 1.03 1.15
C SER A 338 -7.15 0.18 2.36
N VAL A 339 -7.31 0.72 3.56
CA VAL A 339 -7.30 -0.02 4.82
C VAL A 339 -8.74 -0.38 5.15
N GLY A 340 -9.02 -1.62 5.55
CA GLY A 340 -10.38 -2.13 5.66
C GLY A 340 -10.87 -2.76 4.37
N GLY A 341 -12.06 -3.36 4.38
CA GLY A 341 -12.63 -4.06 3.23
C GLY A 341 -13.64 -5.13 3.64
N ALA A 342 -13.83 -6.14 2.81
CA ALA A 342 -14.68 -7.28 3.14
C ALA A 342 -14.09 -8.07 4.32
N ASP A 343 -14.90 -8.30 5.34
CA ASP A 343 -14.49 -8.99 6.56
C ASP A 343 -13.94 -10.38 6.23
N VAL A 344 -12.65 -10.57 6.46
CA VAL A 344 -11.94 -11.82 6.12
C VAL A 344 -12.43 -13.02 6.93
N THR A 345 -13.09 -12.81 8.06
CA THR A 345 -13.66 -13.88 8.88
C THR A 345 -14.78 -14.61 8.15
N GLU A 346 -15.41 -13.98 7.16
CA GLU A 346 -16.47 -14.55 6.32
C GLU A 346 -15.95 -15.33 5.11
N PHE A 347 -14.64 -15.44 4.95
CA PHE A 347 -14.01 -16.17 3.87
C PHE A 347 -13.16 -17.33 4.39
N ASN A 348 -13.04 -18.37 3.58
CA ASN A 348 -12.15 -19.49 3.86
C ASN A 348 -10.71 -19.08 3.48
N ARG A 349 -9.82 -19.00 4.47
CA ARG A 349 -8.43 -18.59 4.28
C ARG A 349 -7.61 -19.45 3.32
N LYS A 350 -8.01 -20.73 3.11
CA LYS A 350 -7.30 -21.65 2.22
C LYS A 350 -7.78 -21.58 0.78
N THR A 351 -9.05 -21.22 0.56
CA THR A 351 -9.67 -21.25 -0.78
C THR A 351 -10.07 -19.88 -1.29
N MET A 352 -10.11 -18.86 -0.42
CA MET A 352 -10.67 -17.54 -0.70
C MET A 352 -12.18 -17.56 -1.01
N GLU A 353 -12.88 -18.68 -0.76
CA GLU A 353 -14.32 -18.81 -0.97
C GLU A 353 -15.09 -18.20 0.19
N SER A 354 -16.21 -17.56 -0.12
CA SER A 354 -17.18 -17.08 0.86
C SER A 354 -17.77 -18.24 1.66
N LYS A 355 -17.84 -18.06 2.98
CA LYS A 355 -18.56 -18.98 3.88
C LYS A 355 -20.08 -18.77 3.83
N LEU A 356 -20.53 -17.61 3.34
CA LEU A 356 -21.95 -17.24 3.27
C LEU A 356 -22.57 -17.64 1.93
N VAL A 357 -21.81 -17.53 0.83
CA VAL A 357 -22.32 -17.74 -0.52
C VAL A 357 -21.41 -18.70 -1.28
N LYS A 358 -21.80 -19.97 -1.34
CA LYS A 358 -21.04 -21.01 -2.06
C LYS A 358 -20.77 -20.60 -3.51
N GLY A 359 -19.52 -20.80 -4.00
CA GLY A 359 -19.10 -20.44 -5.37
C GLY A 359 -18.77 -18.96 -5.57
N LEU A 360 -18.86 -18.14 -4.51
CA LEU A 360 -18.35 -16.77 -4.49
C LEU A 360 -16.95 -16.78 -3.89
N PHE A 361 -15.99 -16.18 -4.59
CA PHE A 361 -14.60 -16.01 -4.14
C PHE A 361 -14.22 -14.54 -4.12
N CYS A 362 -13.27 -14.17 -3.27
CA CYS A 362 -12.70 -12.82 -3.25
C CYS A 362 -11.17 -12.88 -3.23
N ALA A 363 -10.50 -11.92 -3.89
CA ALA A 363 -9.05 -11.84 -3.89
C ALA A 363 -8.54 -10.40 -4.03
N GLY A 364 -7.38 -10.13 -3.43
CA GLY A 364 -6.72 -8.83 -3.46
C GLY A 364 -7.30 -7.84 -2.44
N GLU A 365 -7.16 -6.57 -2.75
CA GLU A 365 -7.45 -5.43 -1.86
C GLU A 365 -8.94 -5.25 -1.51
N VAL A 366 -9.86 -5.96 -2.15
CA VAL A 366 -11.28 -5.97 -1.76
C VAL A 366 -11.51 -6.62 -0.40
N LEU A 367 -10.63 -7.51 0.02
CA LEU A 367 -10.60 -8.13 1.35
C LEU A 367 -9.94 -7.18 2.34
N ASP A 368 -10.38 -7.19 3.61
CA ASP A 368 -9.75 -6.42 4.69
C ASP A 368 -8.35 -6.95 5.00
N THR A 369 -7.42 -6.64 4.10
CA THR A 369 -6.02 -7.07 4.19
C THR A 369 -5.14 -6.05 3.47
N ASP A 370 -4.24 -5.46 4.22
CA ASP A 370 -3.30 -4.44 3.73
C ASP A 370 -1.93 -4.58 4.41
N SER A 371 -0.92 -3.95 3.84
CA SER A 371 0.44 -3.91 4.36
C SER A 371 1.13 -2.58 4.07
N ILE A 372 2.37 -2.43 4.57
CA ILE A 372 3.23 -1.28 4.35
C ILE A 372 3.66 -1.13 2.89
N CYS A 373 4.34 -0.02 2.57
CA CYS A 373 5.00 0.19 1.28
C CYS A 373 6.07 -0.88 1.02
N GLY A 374 6.31 -1.21 -0.26
CA GLY A 374 7.46 -2.05 -0.60
C GLY A 374 7.17 -3.36 -1.32
N GLY A 375 6.01 -3.53 -1.96
CA GLY A 375 5.65 -4.71 -2.75
C GLY A 375 4.73 -5.72 -2.05
N PHE A 376 4.49 -5.54 -0.75
CA PHE A 376 3.67 -6.43 0.06
C PHE A 376 2.22 -6.53 -0.45
N ASN A 377 1.58 -5.39 -0.76
CA ASN A 377 0.19 -5.36 -1.22
C ASN A 377 0.00 -6.03 -2.59
N LEU A 378 0.98 -5.94 -3.48
CA LEU A 378 0.96 -6.68 -4.74
C LEU A 378 1.23 -8.17 -4.52
N GLN A 379 2.15 -8.55 -3.63
CA GLN A 379 2.36 -9.94 -3.22
C GLN A 379 1.05 -10.58 -2.76
N TRP A 380 0.28 -9.89 -1.90
CA TRP A 380 -1.05 -10.34 -1.49
C TRP A 380 -2.02 -10.49 -2.66
N ALA A 381 -2.05 -9.49 -3.56
CA ALA A 381 -2.94 -9.53 -4.73
C ALA A 381 -2.65 -10.73 -5.62
N TRP A 382 -1.37 -11.06 -5.84
CA TRP A 382 -0.97 -12.24 -6.62
C TRP A 382 -1.32 -13.53 -5.89
N ALA A 383 -0.89 -13.69 -4.64
CA ALA A 383 -1.08 -14.91 -3.85
C ALA A 383 -2.57 -15.26 -3.69
N SER A 384 -3.38 -14.30 -3.24
CA SER A 384 -4.83 -14.51 -3.08
C SER A 384 -5.54 -14.77 -4.41
N GLY A 385 -5.12 -14.08 -5.49
CA GLY A 385 -5.65 -14.30 -6.83
C GLY A 385 -5.36 -15.70 -7.35
N LEU A 386 -4.11 -16.15 -7.24
CA LEU A 386 -3.68 -17.50 -7.65
C LEU A 386 -4.44 -18.58 -6.88
N VAL A 387 -4.61 -18.41 -5.56
CA VAL A 387 -5.40 -19.30 -4.71
C VAL A 387 -6.86 -19.32 -5.15
N ALA A 388 -7.52 -18.16 -5.21
CA ALA A 388 -8.93 -18.07 -5.59
C ALA A 388 -9.22 -18.71 -6.96
N GLY A 389 -8.36 -18.41 -7.95
CA GLY A 389 -8.49 -18.99 -9.30
C GLY A 389 -8.37 -20.49 -9.30
N ARG A 390 -7.38 -21.05 -8.59
CA ARG A 390 -7.19 -22.50 -8.50
C ARG A 390 -8.38 -23.19 -7.85
N TYR A 391 -8.83 -22.71 -6.70
CA TYR A 391 -9.95 -23.34 -5.99
C TYR A 391 -11.29 -23.13 -6.69
N ALA A 392 -11.52 -22.00 -7.32
CA ALA A 392 -12.69 -21.81 -8.17
C ALA A 392 -12.73 -22.80 -9.35
N ALA A 393 -11.58 -23.25 -9.85
CA ALA A 393 -11.50 -24.24 -10.93
C ALA A 393 -11.63 -25.68 -10.48
N THR A 394 -11.28 -26.02 -9.24
CA THR A 394 -11.25 -27.43 -8.74
C THR A 394 -12.54 -27.86 -8.07
N GLU A 395 -13.28 -26.96 -7.40
CA GLU A 395 -14.52 -27.32 -6.72
C GLU A 395 -15.67 -27.54 -7.71
N LYS A 396 -16.24 -28.75 -7.69
CA LYS A 396 -17.43 -29.14 -8.47
C LYS A 396 -18.72 -28.80 -7.73
#